data_618b900d5db0bb482214edd4f2f9abec
#
_entry.id   618b900d5db0bb482214edd4f2f9abec
#
_cell.length_a   1.000
_cell.length_b   1.000
_cell.length_c   1.000
_cell.angle_alpha   90.00
_cell.angle_beta   90.00
_cell.angle_gamma   90.00
#
_symmetry.space_group_name_H-M   'P 1'
#
loop_
_entity.id
_entity.type
_entity.pdbx_description
1 polymer ?
#
loop_
_entity_poly.entity_id
_entity_poly.type
_entity_poly.pdbx_seq_one_letter_code
_entity_poly.pdbx_strand_id
1 'polypeptide(L)'
;MTHYICKYTPVELLRALGGECVVLDQMPDSFPLSDQLGHPNLCGFGKAVLEACLSGQVKELVLVNCCDVIRSVYDILLQHGKLDFLYLMDLLHCGGDCAKTRMKGELLALAEAYGAYKGTKFDEKAFRAAFTPLDRPTEPYLSVLGGRVGDKLFEAMEEALPLPVRNDTCVHNRSVAPPPEGGDFDALMGWYAGALLEQIPCM
;
A
#
# COMPACT_ATOMS: atom_id res chain seq x y z
N MET A 1 -8.03 10.36 8.01
CA MET A 1 -6.99 10.17 6.96
C MET A 1 -6.42 8.78 7.11
N THR A 2 -6.51 7.97 6.04
CA THR A 2 -6.10 6.56 6.05
C THR A 2 -4.69 6.42 5.49
N HIS A 3 -3.79 5.92 6.31
CA HIS A 3 -2.42 5.68 5.93
C HIS A 3 -2.25 4.32 5.26
N TYR A 4 -1.29 4.21 4.35
CA TYR A 4 -0.90 2.95 3.72
C TYR A 4 0.61 2.93 3.43
N ILE A 5 1.17 1.72 3.25
CA ILE A 5 2.63 1.52 3.10
C ILE A 5 3.02 0.72 1.86
N CYS A 6 2.06 0.31 1.05
CA CYS A 6 2.33 -0.61 -0.06
C CYS A 6 1.59 -0.17 -1.31
N LYS A 7 2.24 -0.24 -2.47
CA LYS A 7 1.63 0.08 -3.77
C LYS A 7 0.45 -0.82 -4.15
N TYR A 8 0.35 -2.00 -3.55
CA TYR A 8 -0.80 -2.91 -3.74
C TYR A 8 -2.03 -2.51 -2.90
N THR A 9 -1.90 -1.53 -2.01
CA THR A 9 -3.07 -1.01 -1.28
C THR A 9 -4.08 -0.43 -2.26
N PRO A 10 -5.37 -0.83 -2.17
CA PRO A 10 -6.41 -0.39 -3.12
C PRO A 10 -6.90 1.02 -2.79
N VAL A 11 -6.04 2.01 -3.03
CA VAL A 11 -6.28 3.43 -2.69
C VAL A 11 -7.55 3.98 -3.34
N GLU A 12 -7.83 3.59 -4.59
CA GLU A 12 -9.01 4.04 -5.33
C GLU A 12 -10.30 3.51 -4.70
N LEU A 13 -10.28 2.27 -4.21
CA LEU A 13 -11.40 1.69 -3.46
C LEU A 13 -11.63 2.40 -2.13
N LEU A 14 -10.56 2.69 -1.38
CA LEU A 14 -10.67 3.42 -0.12
C LEU A 14 -11.22 4.83 -0.34
N ARG A 15 -10.79 5.52 -1.41
CA ARG A 15 -11.32 6.83 -1.80
C ARG A 15 -12.79 6.77 -2.20
N ALA A 16 -13.20 5.74 -2.93
CA ALA A 16 -14.59 5.50 -3.29
C ALA A 16 -15.50 5.25 -2.08
N LEU A 17 -14.91 4.88 -0.97
CA LEU A 17 -15.57 4.68 0.33
C LEU A 17 -15.39 5.89 1.28
N GLY A 18 -15.04 7.05 0.75
CA GLY A 18 -14.91 8.30 1.51
C GLY A 18 -13.60 8.47 2.27
N GLY A 19 -12.58 7.68 1.96
CA GLY A 19 -11.26 7.78 2.57
C GLY A 19 -10.36 8.82 1.90
N GLU A 20 -9.66 9.59 2.71
CA GLU A 20 -8.49 10.36 2.26
C GLU A 20 -7.24 9.51 2.54
N CYS A 21 -6.53 9.11 1.48
CA CYS A 21 -5.41 8.19 1.57
C CYS A 21 -4.07 8.90 1.42
N VAL A 22 -3.13 8.58 2.30
CA VAL A 22 -1.76 9.10 2.29
C VAL A 22 -0.76 7.97 2.53
N VAL A 23 0.35 8.01 1.80
CA VAL A 23 1.45 7.05 2.02
C VAL A 23 2.15 7.37 3.35
N LEU A 24 2.43 6.34 4.14
CA LEU A 24 3.24 6.44 5.34
C LEU A 24 4.68 6.05 4.99
N ASP A 25 5.48 7.04 4.65
CA ASP A 25 6.87 6.86 4.21
C ASP A 25 7.88 7.72 4.98
N GLN A 26 7.49 8.21 6.15
CA GLN A 26 8.37 9.00 7.00
C GLN A 26 9.28 8.10 7.83
N MET A 27 10.57 8.49 7.93
CA MET A 27 11.55 7.83 8.79
C MET A 27 11.89 8.76 9.96
N PRO A 28 11.52 8.41 11.19
CA PRO A 28 11.92 9.19 12.37
C PRO A 28 13.41 8.98 12.69
N ASP A 29 14.00 9.93 13.40
CA ASP A 29 15.40 9.87 13.83
C ASP A 29 15.64 8.78 14.91
N SER A 30 14.61 8.34 15.61
CA SER A 30 14.69 7.34 16.68
C SER A 30 13.39 6.55 16.80
N PHE A 31 13.44 5.39 17.46
CA PHE A 31 12.36 4.43 17.58
C PHE A 31 12.03 4.06 19.04
N PRO A 32 11.82 5.04 19.97
CA PRO A 32 11.70 4.75 21.40
C PRO A 32 10.51 3.86 21.77
N LEU A 33 9.38 3.95 21.05
CA LEU A 33 8.20 3.12 21.30
C LEU A 33 8.31 1.76 20.60
N SER A 34 8.73 1.76 19.35
CA SER A 34 8.87 0.51 18.60
C SER A 34 9.99 -0.39 19.12
N ASP A 35 11.06 0.17 19.67
CA ASP A 35 12.16 -0.61 20.29
C ASP A 35 11.75 -1.29 21.61
N GLN A 36 10.70 -0.81 22.28
CA GLN A 36 10.17 -1.43 23.49
C GLN A 36 9.29 -2.64 23.20
N LEU A 37 8.59 -2.66 22.08
CA LEU A 37 7.57 -3.66 21.76
C LEU A 37 7.99 -4.57 20.60
N GLY A 38 8.79 -4.03 19.67
CA GLY A 38 9.20 -4.73 18.47
C GLY A 38 10.44 -5.61 18.69
N HIS A 39 10.51 -6.68 17.89
CA HIS A 39 11.71 -7.51 17.88
C HIS A 39 12.91 -6.71 17.32
N PRO A 40 14.14 -6.86 17.88
CA PRO A 40 15.32 -6.13 17.40
C PRO A 40 15.60 -6.24 15.90
N ASN A 41 15.23 -7.37 15.30
CA ASN A 41 15.42 -7.67 13.87
C ASN A 41 14.37 -7.03 12.94
N LEU A 42 13.41 -6.27 13.46
CA LEU A 42 12.52 -5.50 12.60
C LEU A 42 13.35 -4.51 11.77
N CYS A 43 13.10 -4.44 10.47
CA CYS A 43 13.76 -3.45 9.62
C CYS A 43 13.36 -2.03 10.03
N GLY A 44 14.21 -1.05 9.72
CA GLY A 44 13.98 0.37 10.07
C GLY A 44 12.62 0.89 9.60
N PHE A 45 12.16 0.49 8.42
CA PHE A 45 10.86 0.88 7.91
C PHE A 45 9.70 0.30 8.74
N GLY A 46 9.77 -0.99 9.10
CA GLY A 46 8.78 -1.60 9.99
C GLY A 46 8.74 -0.92 11.37
N LYS A 47 9.92 -0.57 11.93
CA LYS A 47 10.00 0.23 13.17
C LYS A 47 9.39 1.62 13.00
N ALA A 48 9.61 2.30 11.86
CA ALA A 48 9.03 3.62 11.59
C ALA A 48 7.50 3.58 11.54
N VAL A 49 6.93 2.59 10.86
CA VAL A 49 5.48 2.38 10.81
C VAL A 49 4.91 2.15 12.21
N LEU A 50 5.56 1.26 12.98
CA LEU A 50 5.14 0.96 14.35
C LEU A 50 5.23 2.20 15.26
N GLU A 51 6.32 2.97 15.17
CA GLU A 51 6.53 4.20 15.93
C GLU A 51 5.44 5.24 15.65
N ALA A 52 5.13 5.49 14.38
CA ALA A 52 4.09 6.45 13.97
C ALA A 52 2.70 6.05 14.49
N CYS A 53 2.39 4.75 14.53
CA CYS A 53 1.12 4.26 15.07
C CYS A 53 1.06 4.32 16.60
N LEU A 54 2.12 3.90 17.28
CA LEU A 54 2.18 3.89 18.76
C LEU A 54 2.21 5.31 19.34
N SER A 55 2.84 6.26 18.66
CA SER A 55 2.84 7.69 19.05
C SER A 55 1.47 8.36 18.86
N GLY A 56 0.53 7.70 18.16
CA GLY A 56 -0.80 8.22 17.90
C GLY A 56 -0.89 9.20 16.72
N GLN A 57 0.17 9.35 15.93
CA GLN A 57 0.18 10.14 14.70
C GLN A 57 -0.72 9.51 13.61
N VAL A 58 -0.76 8.17 13.57
CA VAL A 58 -1.60 7.40 12.67
C VAL A 58 -2.81 6.85 13.42
N LYS A 59 -4.01 7.07 12.87
CA LYS A 59 -5.27 6.59 13.42
C LYS A 59 -5.95 5.54 12.55
N GLU A 60 -5.72 5.60 11.26
CA GLU A 60 -6.27 4.65 10.29
C GLU A 60 -5.13 4.10 9.46
N LEU A 61 -5.00 2.78 9.40
CA LEU A 61 -3.91 2.11 8.69
C LEU A 61 -4.41 0.88 7.94
N VAL A 62 -4.09 0.83 6.65
CA VAL A 62 -4.26 -0.36 5.82
C VAL A 62 -2.88 -0.90 5.46
N LEU A 63 -2.61 -2.09 5.95
CA LEU A 63 -1.40 -2.85 5.66
C LEU A 63 -1.66 -3.89 4.59
N VAL A 64 -0.62 -4.29 3.90
CA VAL A 64 -0.61 -5.41 2.97
C VAL A 64 0.38 -6.44 3.49
N ASN A 65 -0.03 -7.69 3.59
CA ASN A 65 0.79 -8.80 4.05
C ASN A 65 1.86 -9.16 3.00
N CYS A 66 2.82 -8.26 2.82
CA CYS A 66 3.87 -8.36 1.82
C CYS A 66 5.19 -8.92 2.37
N CYS A 67 5.38 -8.95 3.69
CA CYS A 67 6.56 -9.54 4.34
C CYS A 67 6.29 -9.82 5.83
N ASP A 68 7.12 -10.65 6.45
CA ASP A 68 6.98 -11.05 7.86
C ASP A 68 7.10 -9.87 8.84
N VAL A 69 7.87 -8.84 8.47
CA VAL A 69 7.98 -7.63 9.30
C VAL A 69 6.64 -6.91 9.41
N ILE A 70 5.93 -6.73 8.30
CA ILE A 70 4.63 -6.06 8.31
C ILE A 70 3.57 -6.89 9.04
N ARG A 71 3.62 -8.21 8.93
CA ARG A 71 2.77 -9.09 9.74
C ARG A 71 3.04 -8.90 11.23
N SER A 72 4.31 -8.89 11.64
CA SER A 72 4.69 -8.65 13.04
C SER A 72 4.25 -7.26 13.53
N VAL A 73 4.37 -6.23 12.69
CA VAL A 73 3.88 -4.88 13.00
C VAL A 73 2.37 -4.90 13.22
N TYR A 74 1.62 -5.58 12.36
CA TYR A 74 0.17 -5.73 12.51
C TYR A 74 -0.21 -6.40 13.82
N ASP A 75 0.44 -7.52 14.18
CA ASP A 75 0.18 -8.26 15.42
C ASP A 75 0.47 -7.41 16.66
N ILE A 76 1.55 -6.62 16.66
CA ILE A 76 1.87 -5.69 17.75
C ILE A 76 0.81 -4.60 17.84
N LEU A 77 0.39 -4.04 16.70
CA LEU A 77 -0.60 -2.97 16.67
C LEU A 77 -2.00 -3.43 17.11
N LEU A 78 -2.36 -4.67 16.86
CA LEU A 78 -3.61 -5.27 17.39
C LEU A 78 -3.64 -5.28 18.93
N GLN A 79 -2.48 -5.48 19.57
CA GLN A 79 -2.38 -5.59 21.01
C GLN A 79 -2.14 -4.23 21.70
N HIS A 80 -1.36 -3.38 21.09
CA HIS A 80 -0.83 -2.16 21.72
C HIS A 80 -1.19 -0.88 20.97
N GLY A 81 -1.66 -0.97 19.74
CA GLY A 81 -2.04 0.20 18.93
C GLY A 81 -3.33 0.86 19.42
N LYS A 82 -3.43 2.17 19.20
CA LYS A 82 -4.63 2.97 19.44
C LYS A 82 -5.17 3.51 18.12
N LEU A 83 -5.39 2.58 17.17
CA LEU A 83 -5.92 2.91 15.86
C LEU A 83 -7.46 2.79 15.87
N ASP A 84 -8.11 3.71 15.18
CA ASP A 84 -9.55 3.69 14.96
C ASP A 84 -9.93 2.67 13.88
N PHE A 85 -9.00 2.45 12.91
CA PHE A 85 -9.11 1.42 11.89
C PHE A 85 -7.74 0.80 11.61
N LEU A 86 -7.65 -0.52 11.67
CA LEU A 86 -6.47 -1.30 11.31
C LEU A 86 -6.92 -2.50 10.48
N TYR A 87 -6.37 -2.63 9.28
CA TYR A 87 -6.67 -3.75 8.37
C TYR A 87 -5.39 -4.30 7.77
N LEU A 88 -5.30 -5.62 7.68
CA LEU A 88 -4.23 -6.33 6.97
C LEU A 88 -4.84 -7.08 5.80
N MET A 89 -4.53 -6.64 4.59
CA MET A 89 -4.95 -7.29 3.35
C MET A 89 -3.92 -8.35 2.94
N ASP A 90 -4.37 -9.54 2.60
CA ASP A 90 -3.48 -10.57 2.08
C ASP A 90 -3.04 -10.27 0.64
N LEU A 91 -1.74 -10.45 0.38
CA LEU A 91 -1.16 -10.36 -0.96
C LEU A 91 -0.62 -11.73 -1.36
N LEU A 92 -1.11 -12.24 -2.48
CA LEU A 92 -0.61 -13.48 -3.05
C LEU A 92 0.60 -13.21 -3.94
N HIS A 93 1.70 -13.90 -3.66
CA HIS A 93 2.93 -13.87 -4.47
C HIS A 93 2.90 -14.89 -5.62
N CYS A 94 1.73 -15.26 -6.10
CA CYS A 94 1.55 -16.13 -7.26
C CYS A 94 0.76 -15.42 -8.35
N GLY A 95 0.99 -15.79 -9.60
CA GLY A 95 0.24 -15.29 -10.74
C GLY A 95 -0.97 -16.14 -11.09
N GLY A 96 -1.75 -15.67 -12.07
CA GLY A 96 -2.86 -16.40 -12.67
C GLY A 96 -4.23 -16.17 -12.03
N ASP A 97 -5.21 -16.92 -12.49
CA ASP A 97 -6.63 -16.69 -12.14
C ASP A 97 -6.93 -16.92 -10.66
N CYS A 98 -6.22 -17.86 -10.02
CA CYS A 98 -6.36 -18.10 -8.58
C CYS A 98 -5.98 -16.86 -7.77
N ALA A 99 -4.87 -16.21 -8.13
CA ALA A 99 -4.44 -14.98 -7.45
C ALA A 99 -5.44 -13.84 -7.65
N LYS A 100 -5.95 -13.67 -8.88
CA LYS A 100 -6.97 -12.65 -9.19
C LYS A 100 -8.26 -12.90 -8.39
N THR A 101 -8.71 -14.15 -8.32
CA THR A 101 -9.90 -14.51 -7.55
C THR A 101 -9.74 -14.22 -6.06
N ARG A 102 -8.61 -14.58 -5.47
CA ARG A 102 -8.35 -14.29 -4.06
C ARG A 102 -8.19 -12.81 -3.80
N MET A 103 -7.45 -12.09 -4.65
CA MET A 103 -7.31 -10.63 -4.54
C MET A 103 -8.66 -9.93 -4.63
N LYS A 104 -9.56 -10.38 -5.52
CA LYS A 104 -10.94 -9.88 -5.56
C LYS A 104 -11.65 -10.10 -4.23
N GLY A 105 -11.52 -11.28 -3.62
CA GLY A 105 -12.07 -11.58 -2.31
C GLY A 105 -11.56 -10.62 -1.23
N GLU A 106 -10.27 -10.31 -1.22
CA GLU A 106 -9.66 -9.34 -0.31
C GLU A 106 -10.20 -7.92 -0.52
N LEU A 107 -10.38 -7.50 -1.78
CA LEU A 107 -10.98 -6.21 -2.11
C LEU A 107 -12.41 -6.08 -1.60
N LEU A 108 -13.23 -7.13 -1.76
CA LEU A 108 -14.60 -7.17 -1.27
C LEU A 108 -14.66 -7.12 0.26
N ALA A 109 -13.81 -7.90 0.93
CA ALA A 109 -13.74 -7.91 2.39
C ALA A 109 -13.27 -6.56 2.96
N LEU A 110 -12.27 -5.94 2.34
CA LEU A 110 -11.84 -4.60 2.72
C LEU A 110 -12.94 -3.56 2.47
N ALA A 111 -13.65 -3.64 1.33
CA ALA A 111 -14.75 -2.73 1.02
C ALA A 111 -15.86 -2.80 2.06
N GLU A 112 -16.23 -3.99 2.50
CA GLU A 112 -17.20 -4.21 3.57
C GLU A 112 -16.73 -3.63 4.90
N ALA A 113 -15.53 -4.00 5.34
CA ALA A 113 -14.97 -3.56 6.62
C ALA A 113 -14.78 -2.03 6.68
N TYR A 114 -14.20 -1.46 5.62
CA TYR A 114 -13.92 -0.03 5.58
C TYR A 114 -15.19 0.80 5.37
N GLY A 115 -16.13 0.33 4.52
CA GLY A 115 -17.44 0.95 4.34
C GLY A 115 -18.26 0.97 5.63
N ALA A 116 -18.24 -0.12 6.40
CA ALA A 116 -18.87 -0.19 7.72
C ALA A 116 -18.23 0.79 8.70
N TYR A 117 -16.90 0.87 8.73
CA TYR A 117 -16.16 1.81 9.58
C TYR A 117 -16.48 3.27 9.24
N LYS A 118 -16.51 3.63 7.95
CA LYS A 118 -16.80 5.00 7.50
C LYS A 118 -18.30 5.34 7.51
N GLY A 119 -19.19 4.36 7.60
CA GLY A 119 -20.64 4.55 7.44
C GLY A 119 -21.02 4.96 6.01
N THR A 120 -20.25 4.54 5.00
CA THR A 120 -20.39 4.92 3.60
C THR A 120 -20.64 3.71 2.70
N LYS A 121 -21.15 3.97 1.50
CA LYS A 121 -21.27 2.97 0.45
C LYS A 121 -20.30 3.30 -0.68
N PHE A 122 -19.97 2.29 -1.48
CA PHE A 122 -19.15 2.45 -2.66
C PHE A 122 -19.74 3.48 -3.63
N ASP A 123 -18.94 4.48 -3.99
CA ASP A 123 -19.24 5.49 -5.01
C ASP A 123 -18.41 5.19 -6.26
N GLU A 124 -19.06 4.68 -7.30
CA GLU A 124 -18.42 4.34 -8.57
C GLU A 124 -17.79 5.56 -9.26
N LYS A 125 -18.44 6.72 -9.17
CA LYS A 125 -17.91 7.96 -9.78
C LYS A 125 -16.61 8.39 -9.08
N ALA A 126 -16.58 8.34 -7.75
CA ALA A 126 -15.40 8.62 -6.96
C ALA A 126 -14.30 7.58 -7.22
N PHE A 127 -14.67 6.29 -7.37
CA PHE A 127 -13.74 5.23 -7.74
C PHE A 127 -13.03 5.52 -9.06
N ARG A 128 -13.79 5.79 -10.11
CA ARG A 128 -13.24 6.09 -11.44
C ARG A 128 -12.40 7.37 -11.47
N ALA A 129 -12.81 8.39 -10.74
CA ALA A 129 -12.08 9.64 -10.63
C ALA A 129 -10.78 9.55 -9.80
N ALA A 130 -10.62 8.50 -9.00
CA ALA A 130 -9.44 8.32 -8.16
C ALA A 130 -8.21 7.81 -8.92
N PHE A 131 -8.39 7.28 -10.13
CA PHE A 131 -7.28 6.79 -10.96
C PHE A 131 -6.54 7.96 -11.60
N THR A 132 -5.22 7.92 -11.50
CA THR A 132 -4.33 8.85 -12.22
C THR A 132 -3.84 8.20 -13.51
N PRO A 133 -3.63 8.97 -14.60
CA PRO A 133 -3.02 8.43 -15.80
C PRO A 133 -1.68 7.76 -15.48
N LEU A 134 -1.40 6.65 -16.17
CA LEU A 134 -0.13 5.96 -16.06
C LEU A 134 0.97 6.83 -16.68
N ASP A 135 1.95 7.20 -15.87
CA ASP A 135 3.20 7.77 -16.35
C ASP A 135 4.18 6.63 -16.68
N ARG A 136 4.25 6.26 -17.95
CA ARG A 136 5.21 5.27 -18.45
C ARG A 136 6.32 5.99 -19.19
N PRO A 137 7.57 5.87 -18.74
CA PRO A 137 8.69 6.44 -19.49
C PRO A 137 8.76 5.82 -20.88
N THR A 138 9.03 6.65 -21.88
CA THR A 138 9.30 6.22 -23.26
C THR A 138 10.78 5.95 -23.50
N GLU A 139 11.64 6.53 -22.68
CA GLU A 139 13.09 6.37 -22.75
C GLU A 139 13.57 5.28 -21.79
N PRO A 140 14.72 4.65 -22.07
CA PRO A 140 15.34 3.68 -21.17
C PRO A 140 15.63 4.27 -19.80
N TYR A 141 15.37 3.52 -18.73
CA TYR A 141 15.65 3.91 -17.36
C TYR A 141 16.08 2.70 -16.52
N LEU A 142 16.66 2.97 -15.36
CA LEU A 142 17.00 1.96 -14.36
C LEU A 142 15.90 1.92 -13.30
N SER A 143 15.33 0.74 -13.10
CA SER A 143 14.30 0.52 -12.08
C SER A 143 14.93 -0.03 -10.80
N VAL A 144 14.70 0.63 -9.68
CA VAL A 144 15.08 0.16 -8.35
C VAL A 144 13.91 -0.59 -7.74
N LEU A 145 14.04 -1.91 -7.63
CA LEU A 145 13.02 -2.80 -7.08
C LEU A 145 13.40 -3.23 -5.66
N GLY A 146 12.41 -3.71 -4.90
CA GLY A 146 12.63 -4.30 -3.58
C GLY A 146 11.97 -3.53 -2.45
N GLY A 147 12.51 -3.67 -1.25
CA GLY A 147 12.10 -2.93 -0.07
C GLY A 147 12.37 -1.43 -0.21
N ARG A 148 11.85 -0.65 0.74
CA ARG A 148 12.05 0.81 0.74
C ARG A 148 13.55 1.16 0.71
N VAL A 149 13.92 2.01 -0.22
CA VAL A 149 15.25 2.64 -0.30
C VAL A 149 15.19 4.01 0.36
N GLY A 150 16.18 4.33 1.18
CA GLY A 150 16.30 5.66 1.81
C GLY A 150 16.65 6.74 0.78
N ASP A 151 16.11 7.95 0.97
CA ASP A 151 16.19 9.04 0.00
C ASP A 151 17.65 9.38 -0.37
N LYS A 152 18.54 9.46 0.61
CA LYS A 152 19.98 9.72 0.38
C LYS A 152 20.67 8.67 -0.51
N LEU A 153 20.28 7.40 -0.37
CA LEU A 153 20.83 6.35 -1.22
C LEU A 153 20.28 6.48 -2.63
N PHE A 154 18.99 6.80 -2.75
CA PHE A 154 18.35 7.00 -4.04
C PHE A 154 18.96 8.19 -4.80
N GLU A 155 19.14 9.33 -4.14
CA GLU A 155 19.82 10.52 -4.67
C GLU A 155 21.25 10.18 -5.16
N ALA A 156 22.02 9.45 -4.36
CA ALA A 156 23.36 9.01 -4.74
C ALA A 156 23.36 8.07 -5.97
N MET A 157 22.32 7.26 -6.14
CA MET A 157 22.16 6.41 -7.32
C MET A 157 21.83 7.25 -8.57
N GLU A 158 20.97 8.26 -8.44
CA GLU A 158 20.64 9.18 -9.54
C GLU A 158 21.88 9.97 -10.01
N GLU A 159 22.75 10.38 -9.09
CA GLU A 159 24.00 11.07 -9.41
C GLU A 159 25.07 10.17 -10.05
N ALA A 160 25.12 8.90 -9.65
CA ALA A 160 26.18 7.98 -10.08
C ALA A 160 25.86 7.20 -11.36
N LEU A 161 24.59 7.06 -11.74
CA LEU A 161 24.19 6.18 -12.82
C LEU A 161 23.93 6.93 -14.13
N PRO A 162 24.23 6.31 -15.28
CA PRO A 162 24.17 6.99 -16.58
C PRO A 162 22.77 7.15 -17.18
N LEU A 163 21.76 6.55 -16.55
CA LEU A 163 20.36 6.59 -17.00
C LEU A 163 19.48 7.14 -15.87
N PRO A 164 18.32 7.70 -16.20
CA PRO A 164 17.34 8.09 -15.20
C PRO A 164 17.00 6.90 -14.29
N VAL A 165 16.94 7.14 -12.98
CA VAL A 165 16.62 6.12 -11.99
C VAL A 165 15.15 6.27 -11.58
N ARG A 166 14.40 5.17 -11.53
CA ARG A 166 13.03 5.16 -11.01
C ARG A 166 12.94 4.35 -9.74
N ASN A 167 12.28 4.92 -8.76
CA ASN A 167 12.00 4.24 -7.52
C ASN A 167 10.72 3.40 -7.67
N ASP A 168 10.89 2.11 -7.95
CA ASP A 168 9.80 1.13 -8.06
C ASP A 168 9.67 0.25 -6.79
N THR A 169 10.25 0.71 -5.68
CA THR A 169 10.17 0.04 -4.39
C THR A 169 8.73 0.02 -3.82
N CYS A 170 8.54 -0.63 -2.66
CA CYS A 170 7.21 -1.02 -2.16
C CYS A 170 6.21 0.13 -1.94
N VAL A 171 6.64 1.37 -1.78
CA VAL A 171 5.75 2.54 -1.56
C VAL A 171 5.64 3.48 -2.77
N HIS A 172 6.49 3.27 -3.79
CA HIS A 172 6.62 4.21 -4.90
C HIS A 172 6.09 3.63 -6.23
N ASN A 173 5.93 4.51 -7.21
CA ASN A 173 5.50 4.21 -8.57
C ASN A 173 4.31 3.27 -8.65
N ARG A 174 3.28 3.57 -7.85
CA ARG A 174 1.99 2.90 -7.96
C ARG A 174 1.39 3.18 -9.34
N SER A 175 1.19 2.13 -10.10
CA SER A 175 0.80 2.20 -11.51
C SER A 175 -0.38 1.27 -11.77
N VAL A 176 -1.59 1.80 -11.60
CA VAL A 176 -2.83 1.06 -11.87
C VAL A 176 -3.58 1.76 -12.99
N ALA A 177 -3.87 1.02 -14.05
CA ALA A 177 -4.62 1.54 -15.18
C ALA A 177 -6.04 1.96 -14.74
N PRO A 178 -6.67 2.96 -15.38
CA PRO A 178 -8.06 3.29 -15.11
C PRO A 178 -9.00 2.17 -15.55
N PRO A 179 -10.17 2.01 -14.89
CA PRO A 179 -11.12 0.95 -15.20
C PRO A 179 -11.76 1.13 -16.58
N PRO A 180 -12.17 0.00 -17.22
CA PRO A 180 -12.96 0.05 -18.44
C PRO A 180 -14.33 0.72 -18.17
N GLU A 181 -14.96 1.19 -19.22
CA GLU A 181 -16.33 1.71 -19.13
C GLU A 181 -17.33 0.59 -18.78
N GLY A 182 -18.33 0.92 -17.96
CA GLY A 182 -19.39 0.00 -17.55
C GLY A 182 -18.93 -1.04 -16.50
N GLY A 183 -19.78 -2.06 -16.32
CA GLY A 183 -19.61 -3.11 -15.31
C GLY A 183 -20.27 -2.75 -13.98
N ASP A 184 -20.75 -3.78 -13.28
CA ASP A 184 -21.23 -3.64 -11.90
C ASP A 184 -20.05 -3.66 -10.90
N PHE A 185 -20.37 -3.50 -9.62
CA PHE A 185 -19.35 -3.48 -8.56
C PHE A 185 -18.51 -4.77 -8.54
N ASP A 186 -19.12 -5.93 -8.76
CA ASP A 186 -18.44 -7.22 -8.74
C ASP A 186 -17.47 -7.36 -9.91
N ALA A 187 -17.87 -6.93 -11.11
CA ALA A 187 -17.02 -6.90 -12.30
C ALA A 187 -15.87 -5.91 -12.16
N LEU A 188 -16.12 -4.71 -11.59
CA LEU A 188 -15.09 -3.71 -11.32
C LEU A 188 -14.05 -4.24 -10.32
N MET A 189 -14.46 -4.94 -9.26
CA MET A 189 -13.52 -5.54 -8.30
C MET A 189 -12.71 -6.68 -8.92
N GLY A 190 -13.30 -7.46 -9.81
CA GLY A 190 -12.57 -8.49 -10.58
C GLY A 190 -11.49 -7.90 -11.49
N TRP A 191 -11.84 -6.85 -12.24
CA TRP A 191 -10.89 -6.12 -13.06
C TRP A 191 -9.80 -5.47 -12.20
N TYR A 192 -10.18 -4.79 -11.10
CA TYR A 192 -9.25 -4.07 -10.24
C TYR A 192 -8.23 -5.00 -9.56
N ALA A 193 -8.66 -6.20 -9.16
CA ALA A 193 -7.76 -7.24 -8.66
C ALA A 193 -6.66 -7.59 -9.68
N GLY A 194 -7.02 -7.76 -10.95
CA GLY A 194 -6.07 -7.97 -12.03
C GLY A 194 -5.11 -6.79 -12.20
N ALA A 195 -5.65 -5.57 -12.28
CA ALA A 195 -4.88 -4.36 -12.48
C ALA A 195 -3.88 -4.09 -11.34
N LEU A 196 -4.24 -4.40 -10.09
CA LEU A 196 -3.33 -4.31 -8.95
C LEU A 196 -2.19 -5.32 -9.05
N LEU A 197 -2.47 -6.55 -9.48
CA LEU A 197 -1.46 -7.61 -9.60
C LEU A 197 -0.54 -7.45 -10.83
N GLU A 198 -0.95 -6.67 -11.82
CA GLU A 198 -0.18 -6.39 -13.05
C GLU A 198 0.80 -5.22 -12.91
N GLN A 199 0.88 -4.59 -11.74
CA GLN A 199 1.89 -3.56 -11.47
C GLN A 199 3.30 -4.13 -11.53
N ILE A 200 4.30 -3.24 -11.75
CA ILE A 200 5.72 -3.61 -11.58
C ILE A 200 5.89 -4.15 -10.16
N PRO A 201 6.30 -5.42 -9.98
CA PRO A 201 6.44 -6.00 -8.65
C PRO A 201 7.53 -5.28 -7.86
N CYS A 202 7.40 -5.27 -6.55
CA CYS A 202 8.48 -4.80 -5.67
C CYS A 202 9.45 -5.92 -5.27
N MET A 203 9.12 -7.17 -5.58
CA MET A 203 9.96 -8.36 -5.34
C MET A 203 9.78 -9.34 -6.50
#